data_7de467fab564b176534c9813a23f9a84
#
_entry.id   7de467fab564b176534c9813a23f9a84
#
_cell.length_a   1.000
_cell.length_b   1.000
_cell.length_c   1.000
_cell.angle_alpha   90.00
_cell.angle_beta   90.00
_cell.angle_gamma   90.00
#
_symmetry.space_group_name_H-M   'P 1'
#
loop_
_entity.id
_entity.type
_entity.pdbx_description
1 polymer ?
#
loop_
_entity_poly.entity_id
_entity_poly.type
_entity_poly.pdbx_seq_one_letter_code
_entity_poly.pdbx_strand_id
1 'polypeptide(L)' 'MSDKEGISRRSSQIREELVRLFFEQTEFYRDGARTKHTETELAECEERRVRIRGLFAELDELRKAK' A
#
# COMPACT_ATOMS: atom_id res chain seq x y z
N MET A 1 -11.21 -25.50 0.63
CA MET A 1 -12.29 -24.73 0.00
C MET A 1 -12.34 -23.31 0.49
N SER A 2 -12.55 -23.15 1.78
CA SER A 2 -12.55 -21.82 2.39
C SER A 2 -11.23 -21.08 2.18
N ASP A 3 -10.12 -21.81 2.11
CA ASP A 3 -8.80 -21.21 1.98
C ASP A 3 -8.64 -20.46 0.66
N LYS A 4 -9.17 -21.00 -0.42
CA LYS A 4 -9.09 -20.35 -1.72
C LYS A 4 -9.88 -19.05 -1.75
N GLU A 5 -11.07 -19.07 -1.18
CA GLU A 5 -11.92 -17.87 -1.11
C GLU A 5 -11.31 -16.83 -0.19
N GLY A 6 -10.74 -17.26 0.94
CA GLY A 6 -10.10 -16.36 1.88
C GLY A 6 -8.88 -15.69 1.27
N ILE A 7 -8.06 -16.45 0.54
CA ILE A 7 -6.88 -15.91 -0.12
C ILE A 7 -7.29 -14.91 -1.19
N SER A 8 -8.29 -15.23 -2.00
CA SER A 8 -8.76 -14.35 -3.05
C SER A 8 -9.32 -13.05 -2.48
N ARG A 9 -10.12 -13.15 -1.41
CA ARG A 9 -10.69 -11.98 -0.74
C ARG A 9 -9.60 -11.09 -0.17
N ARG A 10 -8.63 -11.70 0.53
CA ARG A 10 -7.53 -10.93 1.11
C ARG A 10 -6.69 -10.26 0.04
N SER A 11 -6.40 -10.96 -1.06
CA SER A 11 -5.65 -10.40 -2.17
C SER A 11 -6.35 -9.18 -2.76
N SER A 12 -7.68 -9.26 -2.93
CA SER A 12 -8.45 -8.13 -3.43
C SER A 12 -8.39 -6.95 -2.49
N GLN A 13 -8.51 -7.20 -1.18
CA GLN A 13 -8.42 -6.14 -0.17
C GLN A 13 -7.06 -5.44 -0.23
N ILE A 14 -5.99 -6.23 -0.36
CA ILE A 14 -4.63 -5.69 -0.43
C ILE A 14 -4.48 -4.83 -1.68
N ARG A 15 -4.96 -5.31 -2.82
CA ARG A 15 -4.86 -4.54 -4.07
C ARG A 15 -5.61 -3.21 -3.98
N GLU A 16 -6.80 -3.22 -3.38
CA GLU A 16 -7.57 -2.00 -3.20
C GLU A 16 -6.83 -1.01 -2.30
N GLU A 17 -6.25 -1.51 -1.22
CA GLU A 17 -5.47 -0.66 -0.31
C GLU A 17 -4.24 -0.11 -1.01
N LEU A 18 -3.55 -0.93 -1.81
CA LEU A 18 -2.37 -0.50 -2.56
C LEU A 18 -2.71 0.61 -3.55
N VAL A 19 -3.82 0.48 -4.25
CA VAL A 19 -4.25 1.52 -5.20
C VAL A 19 -4.44 2.85 -4.46
N ARG A 20 -5.10 2.82 -3.32
CA ARG A 20 -5.33 4.01 -2.53
C ARG A 20 -4.01 4.61 -2.04
N LEU A 21 -3.11 3.76 -1.53
CA LEU A 21 -1.82 4.23 -1.02
C LEU A 21 -0.96 4.81 -2.12
N PHE A 22 -0.95 4.19 -3.30
CA PHE A 22 -0.21 4.74 -4.44
C PHE A 22 -0.79 6.08 -4.88
N PHE A 23 -2.09 6.22 -4.86
CA PHE A 23 -2.73 7.49 -5.18
C PHE A 23 -2.28 8.58 -4.19
N GLU A 24 -2.29 8.26 -2.89
CA GLU A 24 -1.85 9.19 -1.86
C GLU A 24 -0.37 9.57 -2.03
N GLN A 25 0.48 8.61 -2.37
CA GLN A 25 1.88 8.88 -2.63
C GLN A 25 2.08 9.78 -3.85
N THR A 26 1.31 9.53 -4.90
CA THR A 26 1.38 10.35 -6.10
C THR A 26 0.99 11.79 -5.79
N GLU A 27 -0.07 12.00 -5.01
CA GLU A 27 -0.49 13.33 -4.61
C GLU A 27 0.58 14.01 -3.76
N PHE A 28 1.20 13.24 -2.85
CA PHE A 28 2.26 13.76 -2.01
C PHE A 28 3.43 14.27 -2.85
N TYR A 29 3.89 13.48 -3.81
CA TYR A 29 5.02 13.88 -4.66
C TYR A 29 4.68 15.03 -5.58
N ARG A 30 3.45 15.08 -6.06
CA ARG A 30 3.00 16.17 -6.91
C ARG A 30 2.96 17.49 -6.14
N ASP A 31 2.43 17.45 -4.92
CA ASP A 31 2.36 18.64 -4.07
C ASP A 31 3.76 19.10 -3.68
N GLY A 32 4.66 18.16 -3.45
CA GLY A 32 6.05 18.47 -3.08
C GLY A 32 6.81 19.25 -4.12
N ALA A 33 6.36 19.19 -5.38
CA ALA A 33 6.99 19.95 -6.43
C ALA A 33 6.68 21.45 -6.31
N ARG A 34 5.65 21.81 -5.56
CA ARG A 34 5.21 23.21 -5.41
C ARG A 34 5.52 23.78 -4.03
N THR A 35 5.43 22.98 -3.00
CA THR A 35 5.61 23.44 -1.63
C THR A 35 6.46 22.42 -0.85
N LYS A 36 7.12 22.92 0.18
CA LYS A 36 7.87 22.03 1.07
C LYS A 36 6.91 21.29 1.99
N HIS A 37 7.15 20.01 2.16
CA HIS A 37 6.35 19.20 3.08
C HIS A 37 6.80 19.45 4.52
N THR A 38 5.84 19.36 5.45
CA THR A 38 6.14 19.43 6.87
C THR A 38 6.73 18.10 7.34
N GLU A 39 7.30 18.10 8.55
CA GLU A 39 7.82 16.87 9.14
C GLU A 39 6.74 15.82 9.30
N THR A 40 5.52 16.25 9.66
CA THR A 40 4.38 15.35 9.79
C THR A 40 4.05 14.69 8.45
N GLU A 41 4.05 15.49 7.38
CA GLU A 41 3.76 14.97 6.04
C GLU A 41 4.83 13.98 5.58
N LEU A 42 6.09 14.27 5.91
CA LEU A 42 7.19 13.37 5.58
C LEU A 42 7.07 12.05 6.35
N ALA A 43 6.68 12.13 7.62
CA ALA A 43 6.48 10.93 8.44
C ALA A 43 5.33 10.09 7.89
N GLU A 44 4.24 10.72 7.48
CA GLU A 44 3.12 10.02 6.88
C GLU A 44 3.52 9.33 5.57
N CYS A 45 4.34 10.00 4.78
CA CYS A 45 4.85 9.41 3.54
C CYS A 45 5.66 8.16 3.84
N GLU A 46 6.54 8.22 4.84
CA GLU A 46 7.34 7.08 5.22
C GLU A 46 6.49 5.93 5.74
N GLU A 47 5.46 6.22 6.53
CA GLU A 47 4.53 5.21 7.01
C GLU A 47 3.83 4.53 5.84
N ARG A 48 3.40 5.31 4.84
CA ARG A 48 2.77 4.74 3.64
C ARG A 48 3.72 3.83 2.89
N ARG A 49 4.98 4.23 2.77
CA ARG A 49 5.99 3.41 2.08
C ARG A 49 6.20 2.08 2.79
N VAL A 50 6.28 2.12 4.11
CA VAL A 50 6.42 0.90 4.90
C VAL A 50 5.19 0.02 4.74
N ARG A 51 4.00 0.62 4.77
CA ARG A 51 2.74 -0.13 4.60
C ARG A 51 2.67 -0.78 3.22
N ILE A 52 3.04 -0.04 2.17
CA ILE A 52 3.05 -0.57 0.81
C ILE A 52 3.98 -1.78 0.71
N ARG A 53 5.17 -1.67 1.28
CA ARG A 53 6.12 -2.77 1.27
C ARG A 53 5.57 -4.00 1.99
N GLY A 54 4.93 -3.77 3.14
CA GLY A 54 4.33 -4.85 3.91
C GLY A 54 3.20 -5.55 3.14
N LEU A 55 2.39 -4.77 2.43
CA LEU A 55 1.29 -5.34 1.64
C LEU A 55 1.81 -6.16 0.47
N PHE A 56 2.87 -5.70 -0.20
CA PHE A 56 3.48 -6.51 -1.26
C PHE A 56 4.05 -7.81 -0.72
N ALA A 57 4.67 -7.76 0.45
CA ALA A 57 5.20 -8.97 1.08
C ALA A 57 4.06 -9.94 1.40
N GLU A 58 2.95 -9.43 1.89
CA GLU A 58 1.78 -10.27 2.18
C GLU A 58 1.21 -10.89 0.92
N LEU A 59 1.10 -10.12 -0.17
CA LEU A 59 0.63 -10.63 -1.45
C LEU A 59 1.52 -11.78 -1.94
N ASP A 60 2.83 -11.59 -1.81
CA ASP A 60 3.78 -12.60 -2.22
C ASP A 60 3.60 -13.90 -1.44
N GLU A 61 3.38 -13.78 -0.13
CA GLU A 61 3.11 -14.94 0.71
C GLU A 61 1.82 -15.65 0.31
N LEU A 62 0.77 -14.87 0.00
CA LEU A 62 -0.50 -15.45 -0.44
C LEU A 62 -0.35 -16.20 -1.77
N ARG A 63 0.48 -15.67 -2.67
CA ARG A 63 0.75 -16.33 -3.94
C ARG A 63 1.49 -17.64 -3.74
N LYS A 64 2.40 -17.69 -2.79
CA LYS A 64 3.15 -18.91 -2.48
C LYS A 64 2.28 -19.97 -1.84
N ALA A 65 1.19 -19.58 -1.20
CA ALA A 65 0.31 -20.49 -0.50
C ALA A 65 -0.56 -21.33 -1.43
N LYS A 66 -0.52 -21.09 -2.73
CA LYS A 66 -1.32 -21.88 -3.70
C LYS A 66 -0.76 -23.26 -3.92
#